data_5a99f1bfa0dd7f1f108a8f4ce4da09ed
#
_entry.id   5a99f1bfa0dd7f1f108a8f4ce4da09ed
#
_cell.length_a   1.000
_cell.length_b   1.000
_cell.length_c   1.000
_cell.angle_alpha   90.00
_cell.angle_beta   90.00
_cell.angle_gamma   90.00
#
_symmetry.space_group_name_H-M   'P 1'
#
loop_
_entity.id
_entity.type
_entity.pdbx_description
1 polymer ?
#
loop_
_entity_poly.entity_id
_entity_poly.type
_entity_poly.pdbx_seq_one_letter_code
_entity_poly.pdbx_strand_id
1 'polypeptide(L)'
;HDITTMFHAFVYFASEAVEEYAAVGVRGPSGYFASRSAPLGPVSAEVVTATFYNFSPDLVRSAIDGTWEIVSPEEMQRARWRAVMRILDSTVADAVTDVDVSEAIDVAESCVAGLSYAGRPLAAANASVLARLDDPAFAGNRLLRLWQLVTILREWRGDAHIGLLIAEPLDGCECTVVSEHLFHMPGVIRSTRAWSEDDWAKAVDRLRSRGWLDDDGVTGEGRTKRGLIERRTNEIDAVAWDGMND
;
A
#
# COMPACT_ATOMS: atom_id res chain seq x y z
N HIS A 1 -10.67 9.06 1.92
CA HIS A 1 -9.77 8.02 1.40
C HIS A 1 -8.63 8.60 0.56
N ASP A 2 -8.88 9.50 -0.38
CA ASP A 2 -7.85 10.04 -1.28
C ASP A 2 -6.74 10.75 -0.51
N ILE A 3 -7.09 11.56 0.51
CA ILE A 3 -6.12 12.27 1.35
C ILE A 3 -5.23 11.28 2.12
N THR A 4 -5.80 10.25 2.73
CA THR A 4 -5.02 9.24 3.46
C THR A 4 -4.09 8.46 2.56
N THR A 5 -4.53 8.13 1.35
CA THR A 5 -3.70 7.45 0.34
C THR A 5 -2.54 8.35 -0.11
N MET A 6 -2.78 9.63 -0.37
CA MET A 6 -1.73 10.58 -0.76
C MET A 6 -0.73 10.78 0.36
N PHE A 7 -1.20 11.00 1.60
CA PHE A 7 -0.34 11.20 2.76
C PHE A 7 0.50 9.96 3.10
N HIS A 8 -0.02 8.75 2.85
CA HIS A 8 0.75 7.51 3.02
C HIS A 8 1.77 7.30 1.90
N ALA A 9 1.40 7.60 0.63
CA ALA A 9 2.12 7.13 -0.54
C ALA A 9 3.30 8.01 -0.99
N PHE A 10 3.44 9.24 -0.48
CA PHE A 10 4.48 10.17 -0.93
C PHE A 10 5.89 9.59 -0.81
N VAL A 11 6.13 8.77 0.22
CA VAL A 11 7.44 8.14 0.48
C VAL A 11 7.92 7.24 -0.66
N TYR A 12 7.02 6.70 -1.47
CA TYR A 12 7.38 5.76 -2.53
C TYR A 12 8.09 6.40 -3.72
N PHE A 13 7.96 7.71 -3.89
CA PHE A 13 8.48 8.45 -5.04
C PHE A 13 9.54 9.50 -4.64
N ALA A 14 9.83 9.62 -3.35
CA ALA A 14 10.72 10.63 -2.83
C ALA A 14 12.20 10.21 -2.93
N SER A 15 13.07 11.17 -3.25
CA SER A 15 14.52 10.99 -3.27
C SER A 15 15.09 10.59 -1.92
N GLU A 16 14.53 11.13 -0.84
CA GLU A 16 14.88 10.83 0.55
C GLU A 16 14.74 9.35 0.86
N ALA A 17 13.66 8.71 0.35
CA ALA A 17 13.47 7.28 0.52
C ALA A 17 14.55 6.47 -0.24
N VAL A 18 14.87 6.88 -1.47
CA VAL A 18 15.94 6.23 -2.26
C VAL A 18 17.28 6.33 -1.51
N GLU A 19 17.60 7.49 -0.93
CA GLU A 19 18.84 7.72 -0.19
C GLU A 19 18.89 6.87 1.09
N GLU A 20 17.83 6.88 1.91
CA GLU A 20 17.77 6.12 3.16
C GLU A 20 17.83 4.60 2.92
N TYR A 21 17.17 4.11 1.86
CA TYR A 21 17.23 2.69 1.51
C TYR A 21 18.62 2.30 0.96
N ALA A 22 19.23 3.18 0.17
CA ALA A 22 20.60 2.96 -0.32
C ALA A 22 21.62 2.95 0.83
N ALA A 23 21.42 3.73 1.87
CA ALA A 23 22.30 3.77 3.04
C ALA A 23 22.31 2.43 3.82
N VAL A 24 21.24 1.66 3.74
CA VAL A 24 21.16 0.29 4.31
C VAL A 24 21.40 -0.82 3.27
N GLY A 25 21.94 -0.46 2.10
CA GLY A 25 22.35 -1.40 1.06
C GLY A 25 21.25 -1.82 0.09
N VAL A 26 20.04 -1.26 0.17
CA VAL A 26 18.89 -1.64 -0.66
C VAL A 26 18.64 -0.59 -1.75
N ARG A 27 18.48 -1.02 -3.00
CA ARG A 27 18.36 -0.12 -4.16
C ARG A 27 17.25 -0.54 -5.12
N GLY A 28 16.77 0.41 -5.92
CA GLY A 28 15.78 0.14 -6.97
C GLY A 28 14.45 -0.43 -6.45
N PRO A 29 13.83 -1.37 -7.17
CA PRO A 29 12.55 -1.97 -6.77
C PRO A 29 12.58 -2.64 -5.39
N SER A 30 13.74 -3.18 -4.97
CA SER A 30 13.90 -3.79 -3.65
C SER A 30 13.59 -2.81 -2.52
N GLY A 31 13.94 -1.52 -2.68
CA GLY A 31 13.61 -0.48 -1.71
C GLY A 31 12.10 -0.35 -1.48
N TYR A 32 11.31 -0.35 -2.56
CA TYR A 32 9.85 -0.27 -2.48
C TYR A 32 9.25 -1.49 -1.77
N PHE A 33 9.60 -2.71 -2.24
CA PHE A 33 9.01 -3.92 -1.70
C PHE A 33 9.49 -4.21 -0.27
N ALA A 34 10.79 -4.10 -0.01
CA ALA A 34 11.33 -4.36 1.32
C ALA A 34 10.80 -3.37 2.36
N SER A 35 10.76 -2.07 2.06
CA SER A 35 10.25 -1.07 3.02
C SER A 35 8.78 -1.28 3.37
N ARG A 36 7.97 -1.72 2.41
CA ARG A 36 6.55 -1.99 2.63
C ARG A 36 6.29 -3.32 3.36
N SER A 37 7.13 -4.33 3.10
CA SER A 37 6.99 -5.65 3.72
C SER A 37 7.77 -5.79 5.04
N ALA A 38 8.68 -4.89 5.37
CA ALA A 38 9.43 -4.90 6.61
C ALA A 38 8.59 -5.12 7.89
N PRO A 39 7.38 -4.53 8.03
CA PRO A 39 6.50 -4.83 9.16
C PRO A 39 6.10 -6.29 9.31
N LEU A 40 6.08 -7.06 8.21
CA LEU A 40 5.76 -8.50 8.20
C LEU A 40 6.92 -9.36 8.74
N GLY A 41 8.11 -8.78 8.92
CA GLY A 41 9.33 -9.52 9.24
C GLY A 41 10.05 -10.06 7.98
N PRO A 42 10.97 -11.02 8.11
CA PRO A 42 11.77 -11.54 6.99
C PRO A 42 10.98 -12.56 6.15
N VAL A 43 9.86 -12.10 5.58
CA VAL A 43 8.96 -12.93 4.77
C VAL A 43 9.53 -13.21 3.39
N SER A 44 9.12 -14.34 2.79
CA SER A 44 9.52 -14.72 1.42
C SER A 44 8.82 -13.87 0.35
N ALA A 45 9.35 -13.94 -0.87
CA ALA A 45 8.75 -13.26 -2.02
C ALA A 45 7.31 -13.72 -2.30
N GLU A 46 6.96 -14.97 -1.99
CA GLU A 46 5.60 -15.49 -2.14
C GLU A 46 4.62 -14.78 -1.20
N VAL A 47 5.01 -14.54 0.07
CA VAL A 47 4.18 -13.79 1.03
C VAL A 47 4.01 -12.35 0.58
N VAL A 48 5.09 -11.71 0.09
CA VAL A 48 5.03 -10.35 -0.45
C VAL A 48 4.14 -10.30 -1.70
N THR A 49 4.24 -11.26 -2.61
CA THR A 49 3.37 -11.38 -3.79
C THR A 49 1.89 -11.50 -3.39
N ALA A 50 1.59 -12.37 -2.44
CA ALA A 50 0.23 -12.56 -1.94
C ALA A 50 -0.34 -11.27 -1.30
N THR A 51 0.52 -10.49 -0.63
CA THR A 51 0.13 -9.26 0.08
C THR A 51 -0.02 -8.06 -0.87
N PHE A 52 0.84 -7.95 -1.91
CA PHE A 52 0.82 -6.82 -2.85
C PHE A 52 0.11 -7.12 -4.17
N TYR A 53 -0.49 -8.22 -4.29
CA TYR A 53 -1.47 -8.75 -5.24
C TYR A 53 -1.31 -8.39 -6.73
N ASN A 54 -1.20 -7.09 -7.07
CA ASN A 54 -1.24 -6.60 -8.46
C ASN A 54 0.13 -6.46 -9.14
N PHE A 55 1.21 -6.91 -8.49
CA PHE A 55 2.54 -6.94 -9.08
C PHE A 55 2.85 -8.33 -9.65
N SER A 56 3.64 -8.36 -10.72
CA SER A 56 4.18 -9.61 -11.26
C SER A 56 4.99 -10.36 -10.20
N PRO A 57 4.77 -11.67 -10.00
CA PRO A 57 5.57 -12.47 -9.06
C PRO A 57 7.07 -12.42 -9.35
N ASP A 58 7.48 -12.32 -10.61
CA ASP A 58 8.89 -12.27 -10.98
C ASP A 58 9.54 -10.95 -10.56
N LEU A 59 8.83 -9.83 -10.67
CA LEU A 59 9.30 -8.56 -10.12
C LEU A 59 9.47 -8.64 -8.60
N VAL A 60 8.50 -9.20 -7.90
CA VAL A 60 8.55 -9.34 -6.45
C VAL A 60 9.72 -10.22 -6.02
N ARG A 61 9.92 -11.38 -6.67
CA ARG A 61 11.07 -12.26 -6.40
C ARG A 61 12.38 -11.54 -6.63
N SER A 62 12.55 -10.88 -7.78
CA SER A 62 13.78 -10.13 -8.07
C SER A 62 14.08 -9.02 -7.06
N ALA A 63 13.07 -8.53 -6.37
CA ALA A 63 13.20 -7.43 -5.41
C ALA A 63 13.41 -7.91 -3.96
N ILE A 64 12.91 -9.09 -3.60
CA ILE A 64 12.90 -9.58 -2.21
C ILE A 64 13.94 -10.67 -1.97
N ASP A 65 14.19 -11.56 -2.95
CA ASP A 65 15.14 -12.65 -2.76
C ASP A 65 16.54 -12.12 -2.42
N GLY A 66 17.08 -12.59 -1.29
CA GLY A 66 18.38 -12.13 -0.76
C GLY A 66 18.34 -10.77 -0.04
N THR A 67 17.27 -10.01 -0.10
CA THR A 67 17.22 -8.68 0.53
C THR A 67 17.35 -8.74 2.05
N TRP A 68 16.76 -9.75 2.69
CA TRP A 68 16.85 -9.92 4.15
C TRP A 68 18.22 -10.44 4.63
N GLU A 69 19.12 -10.81 3.71
CA GLU A 69 20.53 -11.09 4.00
C GLU A 69 21.37 -9.79 4.03
N ILE A 70 20.89 -8.74 3.33
CA ILE A 70 21.55 -7.43 3.24
C ILE A 70 21.14 -6.55 4.42
N VAL A 71 19.84 -6.52 4.75
CA VAL A 71 19.27 -5.64 5.77
C VAL A 71 18.21 -6.38 6.58
N SER A 72 18.18 -6.19 7.88
CA SER A 72 17.10 -6.73 8.70
C SER A 72 15.78 -5.97 8.45
N PRO A 73 14.61 -6.62 8.62
CA PRO A 73 13.33 -5.94 8.55
C PRO A 73 13.23 -4.74 9.50
N GLU A 74 13.81 -4.85 10.70
CA GLU A 74 13.85 -3.76 11.67
C GLU A 74 14.61 -2.55 11.15
N GLU A 75 15.79 -2.76 10.57
CA GLU A 75 16.60 -1.65 10.04
C GLU A 75 15.96 -1.07 8.78
N MET A 76 15.35 -1.90 7.94
CA MET A 76 14.59 -1.42 6.77
C MET A 76 13.39 -0.57 7.19
N GLN A 77 12.67 -0.94 8.25
CA GLN A 77 11.58 -0.14 8.81
C GLN A 77 12.11 1.19 9.38
N ARG A 78 13.25 1.18 10.07
CA ARG A 78 13.91 2.40 10.56
C ARG A 78 14.32 3.33 9.40
N ALA A 79 14.88 2.78 8.32
CA ALA A 79 15.22 3.54 7.12
C ALA A 79 13.98 4.19 6.49
N ARG A 80 12.85 3.46 6.43
CA ARG A 80 11.57 3.99 5.96
C ARG A 80 11.10 5.16 6.84
N TRP A 81 11.18 5.04 8.15
CA TRP A 81 10.79 6.11 9.06
C TRP A 81 11.70 7.33 8.97
N ARG A 82 13.02 7.16 8.81
CA ARG A 82 13.94 8.27 8.56
C ARG A 82 13.58 9.03 7.27
N ALA A 83 13.27 8.30 6.20
CA ALA A 83 12.81 8.91 4.95
C ALA A 83 11.53 9.72 5.15
N VAL A 84 10.53 9.14 5.83
CA VAL A 84 9.25 9.80 6.13
C VAL A 84 9.48 11.09 6.94
N MET A 85 10.31 11.03 8.00
CA MET A 85 10.62 12.21 8.81
C MET A 85 11.23 13.33 7.95
N ARG A 86 12.26 13.02 7.15
CA ARG A 86 12.91 14.01 6.26
C ARG A 86 11.93 14.66 5.29
N ILE A 87 11.04 13.89 4.71
CA ILE A 87 10.03 14.40 3.78
C ILE A 87 9.02 15.29 4.52
N LEU A 88 8.49 14.83 5.65
CA LEU A 88 7.49 15.58 6.42
C LEU A 88 8.08 16.88 6.98
N ASP A 89 9.33 16.86 7.46
CA ASP A 89 10.04 18.04 7.94
C ASP A 89 10.23 19.09 6.83
N SER A 90 10.44 18.65 5.59
CA SER A 90 10.67 19.57 4.45
C SER A 90 9.38 20.03 3.74
N THR A 91 8.25 19.34 3.93
CA THR A 91 7.04 19.60 3.13
C THR A 91 5.81 19.98 3.94
N VAL A 92 5.68 19.49 5.17
CA VAL A 92 4.45 19.60 5.98
C VAL A 92 4.67 20.38 7.26
N ALA A 93 5.84 20.28 7.91
CA ALA A 93 6.08 20.82 9.25
C ALA A 93 5.74 22.31 9.37
N ASP A 94 6.08 23.12 8.37
CA ASP A 94 5.80 24.57 8.37
C ASP A 94 4.34 24.93 8.01
N ALA A 95 3.56 23.96 7.53
CA ALA A 95 2.20 24.17 7.03
C ALA A 95 1.11 23.81 8.06
N VAL A 96 1.47 23.15 9.16
CA VAL A 96 0.53 22.67 10.19
C VAL A 96 0.97 23.13 11.58
N THR A 97 -0.01 23.32 12.47
CA THR A 97 0.27 23.61 13.87
C THR A 97 0.36 22.35 14.71
N ASP A 98 1.00 22.44 15.88
CA ASP A 98 1.03 21.34 16.85
C ASP A 98 -0.38 20.91 17.31
N VAL A 99 -1.33 21.84 17.34
CA VAL A 99 -2.72 21.56 17.67
C VAL A 99 -3.37 20.70 16.59
N ASP A 100 -3.22 21.12 15.31
CA ASP A 100 -3.79 20.35 14.18
C ASP A 100 -3.26 18.90 14.15
N VAL A 101 -1.96 18.74 14.38
CA VAL A 101 -1.32 17.42 14.41
C VAL A 101 -1.81 16.59 15.59
N SER A 102 -2.06 17.21 16.77
CA SER A 102 -2.61 16.51 17.93
C SER A 102 -4.01 15.99 17.65
N GLU A 103 -4.89 16.87 17.18
CA GLU A 103 -6.28 16.49 16.86
C GLU A 103 -6.32 15.39 15.81
N ALA A 104 -5.48 15.45 14.77
CA ALA A 104 -5.38 14.42 13.76
C ALA A 104 -4.89 13.07 14.33
N ILE A 105 -3.94 13.09 15.27
CA ILE A 105 -3.46 11.87 15.96
C ILE A 105 -4.58 11.27 16.80
N ASP A 106 -5.26 12.07 17.62
CA ASP A 106 -6.32 11.61 18.51
C ASP A 106 -7.44 10.91 17.71
N VAL A 107 -7.85 11.52 16.59
CA VAL A 107 -8.81 10.93 15.66
C VAL A 107 -8.29 9.62 15.06
N ALA A 108 -7.07 9.62 14.55
CA ALA A 108 -6.49 8.43 13.92
C ALA A 108 -6.28 7.28 14.93
N GLU A 109 -5.90 7.58 16.17
CA GLU A 109 -5.78 6.59 17.24
C GLU A 109 -7.14 5.99 17.60
N SER A 110 -8.18 6.82 17.70
CA SER A 110 -9.56 6.34 17.93
C SER A 110 -10.01 5.39 16.82
N CYS A 111 -9.77 5.75 15.55
CA CYS A 111 -10.07 4.90 14.41
C CYS A 111 -9.31 3.56 14.47
N VAL A 112 -8.01 3.58 14.74
CA VAL A 112 -7.17 2.38 14.78
C VAL A 112 -7.52 1.46 15.96
N ALA A 113 -7.88 2.01 17.11
CA ALA A 113 -8.20 1.23 18.32
C ALA A 113 -9.40 0.28 18.14
N GLY A 114 -10.35 0.63 17.27
CA GLY A 114 -11.54 -0.17 16.99
C GLY A 114 -11.36 -1.26 15.93
N LEU A 115 -10.18 -1.34 15.27
CA LEU A 115 -9.99 -2.20 14.11
C LEU A 115 -9.81 -3.68 14.47
N SER A 116 -10.51 -4.55 13.74
CA SER A 116 -10.21 -5.98 13.70
C SER A 116 -9.19 -6.26 12.60
N TYR A 117 -8.09 -6.91 12.96
CA TYR A 117 -7.03 -7.28 12.02
C TYR A 117 -7.16 -8.69 11.44
N ALA A 118 -8.22 -9.43 11.77
CA ALA A 118 -8.45 -10.77 11.22
C ALA A 118 -8.60 -10.70 9.69
N GLY A 119 -7.77 -11.47 8.96
CA GLY A 119 -7.72 -11.45 7.50
C GLY A 119 -7.09 -10.19 6.88
N ARG A 120 -6.34 -9.40 7.68
CA ARG A 120 -5.73 -8.14 7.25
C ARG A 120 -4.23 -8.12 7.58
N PRO A 121 -3.41 -8.88 6.84
CA PRO A 121 -2.02 -9.13 7.21
C PRO A 121 -1.16 -7.87 7.19
N LEU A 122 -1.33 -6.99 6.20
CA LEU A 122 -0.49 -5.81 6.08
C LEU A 122 -0.86 -4.72 7.10
N ALA A 123 -2.16 -4.55 7.36
CA ALA A 123 -2.63 -3.67 8.42
C ALA A 123 -2.16 -4.15 9.81
N ALA A 124 -2.32 -5.44 10.11
CA ALA A 124 -1.85 -6.05 11.36
C ALA A 124 -0.35 -5.86 11.57
N ALA A 125 0.44 -6.09 10.52
CA ALA A 125 1.88 -5.90 10.56
C ALA A 125 2.26 -4.43 10.84
N ASN A 126 1.60 -3.47 10.17
CA ASN A 126 1.85 -2.04 10.40
C ASN A 126 1.38 -1.60 11.80
N ALA A 127 0.32 -2.17 12.35
CA ALA A 127 -0.11 -1.92 13.73
C ALA A 127 0.92 -2.46 14.74
N SER A 128 1.51 -3.62 14.49
CA SER A 128 2.50 -4.24 15.39
C SER A 128 3.79 -3.41 15.54
N VAL A 129 4.14 -2.59 14.56
CA VAL A 129 5.34 -1.75 14.61
C VAL A 129 5.07 -0.36 15.20
N LEU A 130 3.82 0.02 15.44
CA LEU A 130 3.46 1.32 16.00
C LEU A 130 4.12 1.57 17.36
N ALA A 131 4.15 0.57 18.25
CA ALA A 131 4.79 0.67 19.55
C ALA A 131 6.31 0.88 19.47
N ARG A 132 6.94 0.56 18.35
CA ARG A 132 8.39 0.78 18.14
C ARG A 132 8.74 2.25 17.88
N LEU A 133 7.75 3.13 17.68
CA LEU A 133 7.95 4.58 17.61
C LEU A 133 8.33 5.19 18.97
N ASP A 134 8.23 4.44 20.07
CA ASP A 134 8.72 4.85 21.38
C ASP A 134 10.26 4.73 21.50
N ASP A 135 10.94 4.16 20.50
CA ASP A 135 12.41 4.19 20.39
C ASP A 135 12.90 5.65 20.40
N PRO A 136 13.92 5.99 21.23
CA PRO A 136 14.42 7.38 21.35
C PRO A 136 14.77 8.07 20.01
N ALA A 137 15.11 7.30 18.97
CA ALA A 137 15.41 7.84 17.65
C ALA A 137 14.17 8.40 16.91
N PHE A 138 12.96 7.99 17.32
CA PHE A 138 11.69 8.32 16.67
C PHE A 138 10.68 8.92 17.65
N ALA A 139 10.90 8.72 18.95
CA ALA A 139 10.01 9.20 20.01
C ALA A 139 9.84 10.71 19.94
N GLY A 140 8.59 11.15 20.05
CA GLY A 140 8.24 12.56 19.99
C GLY A 140 8.04 13.14 18.57
N ASN A 141 8.39 12.40 17.50
CA ASN A 141 8.04 12.87 16.15
C ASN A 141 6.55 12.57 15.86
N ARG A 142 5.72 13.60 16.07
CA ARG A 142 4.26 13.49 15.98
C ARG A 142 3.77 13.29 14.56
N LEU A 143 4.40 13.93 13.56
CA LEU A 143 4.06 13.74 12.16
C LEU A 143 4.36 12.30 11.70
N LEU A 144 5.47 11.70 12.14
CA LEU A 144 5.76 10.29 11.89
C LEU A 144 4.72 9.37 12.53
N ARG A 145 4.29 9.66 13.78
CA ARG A 145 3.23 8.91 14.45
C ARG A 145 1.92 8.98 13.65
N LEU A 146 1.51 10.17 13.24
CA LEU A 146 0.34 10.36 12.38
C LEU A 146 0.45 9.58 11.08
N TRP A 147 1.61 9.65 10.41
CA TRP A 147 1.84 8.90 9.18
C TRP A 147 1.73 7.39 9.38
N GLN A 148 2.24 6.85 10.49
CA GLN A 148 2.13 5.42 10.79
C GLN A 148 0.69 4.99 11.06
N LEU A 149 -0.10 5.80 11.78
CA LEU A 149 -1.52 5.57 12.02
C LEU A 149 -2.32 5.58 10.70
N VAL A 150 -2.10 6.58 9.85
CA VAL A 150 -2.70 6.66 8.52
C VAL A 150 -2.28 5.48 7.64
N THR A 151 -1.04 5.00 7.78
CA THR A 151 -0.57 3.79 7.10
C THR A 151 -1.39 2.56 7.50
N ILE A 152 -1.67 2.39 8.80
CA ILE A 152 -2.50 1.27 9.29
C ILE A 152 -3.90 1.33 8.66
N LEU A 153 -4.56 2.48 8.69
CA LEU A 153 -5.89 2.67 8.11
C LEU A 153 -5.91 2.39 6.61
N ARG A 154 -4.91 2.91 5.89
CA ARG A 154 -4.79 2.69 4.44
C ARG A 154 -4.57 1.21 4.11
N GLU A 155 -3.69 0.51 4.84
CA GLU A 155 -3.44 -0.91 4.59
C GLU A 155 -4.63 -1.77 5.04
N TRP A 156 -5.38 -1.35 6.07
CA TRP A 156 -6.61 -2.02 6.50
C TRP A 156 -7.68 -2.02 5.40
N ARG A 157 -7.85 -0.87 4.71
CA ARG A 157 -8.70 -0.78 3.51
C ARG A 157 -8.13 -1.60 2.35
N GLY A 158 -6.81 -1.54 2.15
CA GLY A 158 -6.11 -2.27 1.09
C GLY A 158 -6.29 -3.78 1.17
N ASP A 159 -6.12 -4.36 2.35
CA ASP A 159 -6.33 -5.79 2.59
C ASP A 159 -7.79 -6.20 2.30
N ALA A 160 -8.78 -5.36 2.67
CA ALA A 160 -10.18 -5.59 2.32
C ALA A 160 -10.43 -5.57 0.81
N HIS A 161 -9.83 -4.61 0.11
CA HIS A 161 -9.96 -4.48 -1.33
C HIS A 161 -9.43 -5.71 -2.05
N ILE A 162 -8.28 -6.24 -1.65
CA ILE A 162 -7.72 -7.48 -2.19
C ILE A 162 -8.69 -8.65 -1.97
N GLY A 163 -9.27 -8.77 -0.79
CA GLY A 163 -10.29 -9.80 -0.50
C GLY A 163 -11.48 -9.74 -1.45
N LEU A 164 -11.94 -8.54 -1.81
CA LEU A 164 -13.03 -8.34 -2.76
C LEU A 164 -12.63 -8.62 -4.21
N LEU A 165 -11.39 -8.32 -4.61
CA LEU A 165 -10.85 -8.69 -5.92
C LEU A 165 -10.81 -10.23 -6.08
N ILE A 166 -10.36 -10.93 -5.04
CA ILE A 166 -10.35 -12.42 -5.02
C ILE A 166 -11.76 -12.98 -5.08
N ALA A 167 -12.71 -12.40 -4.35
CA ALA A 167 -14.11 -12.83 -4.36
C ALA A 167 -14.78 -12.63 -5.72
N GLU A 168 -14.36 -11.66 -6.51
CA GLU A 168 -14.82 -11.40 -7.89
C GLU A 168 -13.99 -12.14 -8.96
N PRO A 169 -13.29 -13.19 -8.63
CA PRO A 169 -12.14 -13.89 -9.21
C PRO A 169 -11.34 -13.07 -10.25
N LEU A 170 -10.90 -11.89 -9.85
CA LEU A 170 -9.93 -11.08 -10.59
C LEU A 170 -8.53 -11.37 -10.06
N ASP A 171 -7.64 -11.90 -10.88
CA ASP A 171 -6.23 -12.05 -10.48
C ASP A 171 -5.45 -10.71 -10.55
N GLY A 172 -4.19 -10.72 -10.10
CA GLY A 172 -3.36 -9.52 -10.02
C GLY A 172 -3.11 -8.86 -11.37
N CYS A 173 -2.99 -9.64 -12.45
CA CYS A 173 -2.85 -9.10 -13.80
C CYS A 173 -4.16 -8.54 -14.31
N GLU A 174 -5.26 -9.26 -14.15
CA GLU A 174 -6.60 -8.87 -14.59
C GLU A 174 -7.06 -7.55 -13.94
N CYS A 175 -6.85 -7.39 -12.63
CA CYS A 175 -7.19 -6.12 -11.98
C CYS A 175 -6.31 -4.96 -12.49
N THR A 176 -5.07 -5.22 -12.88
CA THR A 176 -4.17 -4.25 -13.50
C THR A 176 -4.65 -3.85 -14.89
N VAL A 177 -5.05 -4.83 -15.74
CA VAL A 177 -5.65 -4.58 -17.06
C VAL A 177 -6.89 -3.71 -16.95
N VAL A 178 -7.83 -4.06 -16.07
CA VAL A 178 -9.06 -3.28 -15.87
C VAL A 178 -8.73 -1.84 -15.43
N SER A 179 -7.78 -1.67 -14.51
CA SER A 179 -7.36 -0.35 -14.01
C SER A 179 -6.74 0.50 -15.11
N GLU A 180 -5.88 -0.07 -15.96
CA GLU A 180 -5.23 0.63 -17.06
C GLU A 180 -6.26 1.19 -18.06
N HIS A 181 -7.26 0.40 -18.41
CA HIS A 181 -8.34 0.83 -19.27
C HIS A 181 -9.23 1.92 -18.62
N LEU A 182 -9.56 1.78 -17.34
CA LEU A 182 -10.43 2.75 -16.64
C LEU A 182 -9.77 4.09 -16.40
N PHE A 183 -8.47 4.11 -16.10
CA PHE A 183 -7.72 5.34 -15.85
C PHE A 183 -7.12 5.96 -17.12
N HIS A 184 -7.34 5.34 -18.28
CA HIS A 184 -6.79 5.79 -19.56
C HIS A 184 -5.26 6.02 -19.52
N MET A 185 -4.53 5.07 -18.92
CA MET A 185 -3.08 5.12 -18.74
C MET A 185 -2.38 3.98 -19.50
N PRO A 186 -2.45 3.93 -20.85
CA PRO A 186 -1.97 2.80 -21.62
C PRO A 186 -0.46 2.56 -21.40
N GLY A 187 -0.10 1.35 -21.01
CA GLY A 187 1.26 0.90 -20.79
C GLY A 187 1.90 1.37 -19.47
N VAL A 188 1.34 2.38 -18.80
CA VAL A 188 1.94 2.95 -17.57
C VAL A 188 1.77 2.00 -16.39
N ILE A 189 0.54 1.55 -16.15
CA ILE A 189 0.26 0.67 -15.01
C ILE A 189 0.94 -0.68 -15.23
N ARG A 190 0.84 -1.23 -16.44
CA ARG A 190 1.48 -2.48 -16.82
C ARG A 190 2.99 -2.47 -16.59
N SER A 191 3.70 -1.44 -17.09
CA SER A 191 5.15 -1.34 -16.97
C SER A 191 5.62 -1.25 -15.51
N THR A 192 4.89 -0.50 -14.68
CA THR A 192 5.21 -0.34 -13.25
C THR A 192 4.89 -1.59 -12.42
N ARG A 193 4.08 -2.52 -12.94
CA ARG A 193 3.75 -3.81 -12.32
C ARG A 193 4.53 -4.98 -12.92
N ALA A 194 5.28 -4.72 -14.00
CA ALA A 194 6.15 -5.64 -14.73
C ALA A 194 5.46 -6.94 -15.19
N TRP A 195 4.21 -6.85 -15.63
CA TRP A 195 3.53 -7.97 -16.28
C TRP A 195 4.10 -8.20 -17.67
N SER A 196 4.38 -9.47 -18.00
CA SER A 196 4.84 -9.86 -19.33
C SER A 196 3.76 -9.64 -20.40
N GLU A 197 4.19 -9.57 -21.68
CA GLU A 197 3.25 -9.49 -22.80
C GLU A 197 2.29 -10.70 -22.81
N ASP A 198 2.81 -11.88 -22.50
CA ASP A 198 2.05 -13.12 -22.51
C ASP A 198 1.02 -13.17 -21.36
N ASP A 199 1.42 -12.81 -20.14
CA ASP A 199 0.50 -12.73 -18.99
C ASP A 199 -0.61 -11.71 -19.24
N TRP A 200 -0.23 -10.55 -19.81
CA TRP A 200 -1.17 -9.50 -20.15
C TRP A 200 -2.19 -9.95 -21.19
N ALA A 201 -1.73 -10.57 -22.29
CA ALA A 201 -2.61 -11.08 -23.33
C ALA A 201 -3.59 -12.13 -22.78
N LYS A 202 -3.08 -13.06 -21.98
CA LYS A 202 -3.92 -14.08 -21.32
C LYS A 202 -4.95 -13.45 -20.36
N ALA A 203 -4.58 -12.40 -19.62
CA ALA A 203 -5.50 -11.70 -18.74
C ALA A 203 -6.61 -10.98 -19.55
N VAL A 204 -6.25 -10.32 -20.65
CA VAL A 204 -7.23 -9.70 -21.58
C VAL A 204 -8.20 -10.75 -22.11
N ASP A 205 -7.71 -11.91 -22.56
CA ASP A 205 -8.57 -12.99 -23.11
C ASP A 205 -9.54 -13.52 -22.03
N ARG A 206 -9.08 -13.73 -20.80
CA ARG A 206 -9.95 -14.15 -19.70
C ARG A 206 -11.00 -13.09 -19.35
N LEU A 207 -10.62 -11.81 -19.33
CA LEU A 207 -11.55 -10.71 -19.08
C LEU A 207 -12.60 -10.57 -20.19
N ARG A 208 -12.20 -10.75 -21.47
CA ARG A 208 -13.13 -10.78 -22.61
C ARG A 208 -14.11 -11.94 -22.49
N SER A 209 -13.63 -13.13 -22.20
CA SER A 209 -14.48 -14.33 -22.06
C SER A 209 -15.53 -14.20 -20.95
N ARG A 210 -15.26 -13.36 -19.94
CA ARG A 210 -16.18 -13.08 -18.81
C ARG A 210 -17.00 -11.78 -18.99
N GLY A 211 -16.91 -11.13 -20.15
CA GLY A 211 -17.65 -9.93 -20.47
C GLY A 211 -17.19 -8.66 -19.75
N TRP A 212 -15.96 -8.64 -19.17
CA TRP A 212 -15.39 -7.45 -18.56
C TRP A 212 -14.83 -6.47 -19.60
N LEU A 213 -14.29 -7.01 -20.69
CA LEU A 213 -13.70 -6.24 -21.78
C LEU A 213 -14.35 -6.62 -23.13
N ASP A 214 -14.34 -5.67 -24.06
CA ASP A 214 -14.58 -5.83 -25.49
C ASP A 214 -13.49 -5.10 -26.30
N ASP A 215 -13.72 -4.84 -27.58
CA ASP A 215 -12.75 -4.17 -28.43
C ASP A 215 -12.66 -2.66 -28.12
N ASP A 216 -13.67 -2.08 -27.48
CA ASP A 216 -13.71 -0.67 -27.06
C ASP A 216 -13.18 -0.45 -25.63
N GLY A 217 -12.80 -1.52 -24.93
CA GLY A 217 -12.22 -1.48 -23.58
C GLY A 217 -13.13 -2.10 -22.51
N VAL A 218 -13.25 -1.48 -21.32
CA VAL A 218 -14.10 -2.01 -20.24
C VAL A 218 -15.57 -1.86 -20.62
N THR A 219 -16.31 -2.97 -20.61
CA THR A 219 -17.75 -2.99 -20.93
C THR A 219 -18.59 -2.27 -19.86
N GLY A 220 -19.87 -2.04 -20.15
CA GLY A 220 -20.83 -1.55 -19.16
C GLY A 220 -20.99 -2.49 -17.96
N GLU A 221 -20.96 -3.81 -18.20
CA GLU A 221 -20.97 -4.83 -17.14
C GLU A 221 -19.68 -4.79 -16.32
N GLY A 222 -18.52 -4.72 -16.98
CA GLY A 222 -17.21 -4.61 -16.30
C GLY A 222 -17.13 -3.38 -15.40
N ARG A 223 -17.61 -2.21 -15.88
CA ARG A 223 -17.69 -0.99 -15.07
C ARG A 223 -18.61 -1.15 -13.85
N THR A 224 -19.75 -1.81 -14.03
CA THR A 224 -20.71 -2.07 -12.95
C THR A 224 -20.08 -2.97 -11.87
N LYS A 225 -19.45 -4.08 -12.27
CA LYS A 225 -18.75 -4.99 -11.38
C LYS A 225 -17.60 -4.29 -10.64
N ARG A 226 -16.77 -3.54 -11.38
CA ARG A 226 -15.66 -2.79 -10.76
C ARG A 226 -16.17 -1.72 -9.78
N GLY A 227 -17.26 -1.03 -10.14
CA GLY A 227 -17.93 -0.08 -9.25
C GLY A 227 -18.51 -0.75 -8.00
N LEU A 228 -18.98 -2.00 -8.09
CA LEU A 228 -19.46 -2.76 -6.92
C LEU A 228 -18.30 -3.10 -5.96
N ILE A 229 -17.14 -3.50 -6.50
CA ILE A 229 -15.93 -3.74 -5.68
C ILE A 229 -15.57 -2.48 -4.90
N GLU A 230 -15.53 -1.31 -5.55
CA GLU A 230 -15.21 -0.04 -4.88
C GLU A 230 -16.25 0.34 -3.82
N ARG A 231 -17.54 0.21 -4.12
CA ARG A 231 -18.60 0.50 -3.12
C ARG A 231 -18.46 -0.39 -1.90
N ARG A 232 -18.28 -1.71 -2.08
CA ARG A 232 -18.09 -2.64 -0.96
C ARG A 232 -16.81 -2.37 -0.18
N THR A 233 -15.72 -2.00 -0.88
CA THR A 233 -14.49 -1.58 -0.21
C THR A 233 -14.76 -0.36 0.67
N ASN A 234 -15.49 0.63 0.17
CA ASN A 234 -15.84 1.84 0.93
C ASN A 234 -16.79 1.55 2.09
N GLU A 235 -17.76 0.65 1.92
CA GLU A 235 -18.67 0.22 3.00
C GLU A 235 -17.89 -0.46 4.15
N ILE A 236 -16.91 -1.32 3.79
CA ILE A 236 -16.03 -1.95 4.79
C ILE A 236 -15.12 -0.90 5.43
N ASP A 237 -14.56 0.00 4.64
CA ASP A 237 -13.65 1.05 5.12
C ASP A 237 -14.36 2.04 6.06
N ALA A 238 -15.64 2.32 5.83
CA ALA A 238 -16.43 3.22 6.66
C ALA A 238 -16.42 2.83 8.15
N VAL A 239 -16.38 1.54 8.46
CA VAL A 239 -16.31 1.04 9.84
C VAL A 239 -15.07 1.53 10.58
N ALA A 240 -13.95 1.75 9.87
CA ALA A 240 -12.73 2.29 10.48
C ALA A 240 -12.88 3.74 10.96
N TRP A 241 -13.87 4.47 10.40
CA TRP A 241 -14.09 5.89 10.64
C TRP A 241 -15.26 6.18 11.61
N ASP A 242 -15.93 5.13 12.11
CA ASP A 242 -17.03 5.28 13.07
C ASP A 242 -16.55 5.94 14.38
N GLY A 243 -15.28 5.74 14.77
CA GLY A 243 -14.67 6.41 15.92
C GLY A 243 -14.48 7.93 15.78
N MET A 244 -14.73 8.50 14.60
CA MET A 244 -14.68 9.97 14.39
C MET A 244 -15.96 10.70 14.88
N ASN A 245 -17.04 9.97 15.17
CA ASN A 245 -18.35 10.54 15.47
C ASN A 245 -18.69 10.56 16.97
N ASP A 246 -17.78 10.08 17.82
CA ASP A 246 -17.88 10.08 19.26
C ASP A 246 -16.96 11.15 19.90
#